data_8040c86312ccbfbba420c641b00254d8
#
_entry.id   8040c86312ccbfbba420c641b00254d8
#
_cell.length_a   1.000
_cell.length_b   1.000
_cell.length_c   1.000
_cell.angle_alpha   90.00
_cell.angle_beta   90.00
_cell.angle_gamma   90.00
#
_symmetry.space_group_name_H-M   'P 1'
#
loop_
_entity.id
_entity.type
_entity.pdbx_description
1 polymer ?
#
loop_
_entity_poly.entity_id
_entity_poly.type
_entity_poly.pdbx_seq_one_letter_code
_entity_poly.pdbx_strand_id
1 'polypeptide(L)'
;MRHTGNVDRMDAACVWRDRAGLTSLELGRSAGSRRLYANVDIVPPGAYSTRFHNHSQQEEFFYVLSGEGTLRLNDGEIPVKVGDFLAKPAGEGIAHTFYNSGTEPL
;
A
#
# COMPACT_ATOMS: atom_id res chain seq x y z
N MET A 1 -7.95 10.81 22.81
CA MET A 1 -7.29 10.51 21.52
C MET A 1 -7.69 11.56 20.50
N ARG A 2 -6.75 12.11 19.82
CA ARG A 2 -7.03 13.00 18.68
C ARG A 2 -7.25 12.17 17.43
N HIS A 3 -8.20 12.58 16.62
CA HIS A 3 -8.51 11.89 15.35
C HIS A 3 -7.84 12.56 14.16
N THR A 4 -6.70 13.17 14.38
CA THR A 4 -5.89 13.84 13.34
C THR A 4 -4.43 13.45 13.51
N GLY A 5 -3.67 13.59 12.45
CA GLY A 5 -2.24 13.28 12.49
C GLY A 5 -1.51 13.82 11.25
N ASN A 6 -0.22 13.55 11.19
CA ASN A 6 0.63 13.94 10.08
C ASN A 6 1.59 12.78 9.79
N VAL A 7 1.74 12.43 8.51
CA VAL A 7 2.59 11.30 8.09
C VAL A 7 4.05 11.46 8.50
N ASP A 8 4.51 12.69 8.69
CA ASP A 8 5.90 12.93 9.10
C ASP A 8 6.13 12.75 10.60
N ARG A 9 5.06 12.53 11.38
CA ARG A 9 5.11 12.42 12.84
C ARG A 9 4.27 11.26 13.35
N MET A 10 4.48 10.10 12.75
CA MET A 10 3.72 8.92 13.13
C MET A 10 4.24 8.30 14.43
N ASP A 11 3.33 7.81 15.26
CA ASP A 11 3.68 6.99 16.41
C ASP A 11 4.38 5.72 15.92
N ALA A 12 5.52 5.40 16.52
CA ALA A 12 6.32 4.23 16.14
C ALA A 12 5.50 2.91 16.21
N ALA A 13 4.52 2.83 17.10
CA ALA A 13 3.63 1.67 17.20
C ALA A 13 2.73 1.50 15.97
N CYS A 14 2.56 2.55 15.18
CA CYS A 14 1.73 2.54 13.97
C CYS A 14 2.58 2.54 12.69
N VAL A 15 3.88 2.29 12.80
CA VAL A 15 4.80 2.18 11.66
C VAL A 15 5.31 0.73 11.62
N TRP A 16 5.01 0.05 10.52
CA TRP A 16 5.40 -1.34 10.34
C TRP A 16 6.42 -1.45 9.19
N ARG A 17 7.44 -2.27 9.40
CA ARG A 17 8.46 -2.52 8.39
C ARG A 17 8.58 -4.01 8.10
N ASP A 18 8.55 -4.35 6.82
CA ASP A 18 8.72 -5.71 6.35
C ASP A 18 10.20 -6.01 6.07
N ARG A 19 10.57 -7.28 6.14
CA ARG A 19 11.90 -7.76 5.77
C ARG A 19 12.24 -7.47 4.32
N ALA A 20 11.23 -7.42 3.45
CA ALA A 20 11.41 -7.10 2.03
C ALA A 20 11.67 -5.61 1.76
N GLY A 21 11.60 -4.77 2.79
CA GLY A 21 11.89 -3.34 2.69
C GLY A 21 10.68 -2.43 2.70
N LEU A 22 9.46 -2.96 2.65
CA LEU A 22 8.25 -2.15 2.74
C LEU A 22 8.15 -1.47 4.10
N THR A 23 7.81 -0.19 4.10
CA THR A 23 7.38 0.53 5.30
C THR A 23 5.91 0.89 5.14
N SER A 24 5.08 0.53 6.11
CA SER A 24 3.66 0.85 6.12
C SER A 24 3.34 1.77 7.28
N LEU A 25 2.75 2.92 6.97
CA LEU A 25 2.29 3.91 7.95
C LEU A 25 0.79 3.72 8.13
N GLU A 26 0.38 3.24 9.30
CA GLU A 26 -1.01 2.93 9.59
C GLU A 26 -1.77 4.18 10.04
N LEU A 27 -2.19 5.00 9.08
CA LEU A 27 -2.84 6.29 9.34
C LEU A 27 -4.15 6.12 10.09
N GLY A 28 -5.01 5.23 9.61
CA GLY A 28 -6.31 5.00 10.22
C GLY A 28 -6.18 4.58 11.67
N ARG A 29 -5.32 3.62 11.96
CA ARG A 29 -5.07 3.16 13.32
C ARG A 29 -4.52 4.27 14.21
N SER A 30 -3.56 5.04 13.69
CA SER A 30 -2.96 6.17 14.43
C SER A 30 -3.99 7.23 14.81
N ALA A 31 -4.96 7.47 13.94
CA ALA A 31 -6.02 8.47 14.16
C ALA A 31 -7.28 7.91 14.81
N GLY A 32 -7.29 6.63 15.19
CA GLY A 32 -8.39 6.03 15.93
C GLY A 32 -9.51 5.41 15.11
N SER A 33 -9.27 5.14 13.82
CA SER A 33 -10.25 4.40 13.01
C SER A 33 -10.42 2.99 13.53
N ARG A 34 -11.65 2.48 13.51
CA ARG A 34 -11.99 1.14 14.01
C ARG A 34 -12.39 0.17 12.91
N ARG A 35 -12.95 0.67 11.81
CA ARG A 35 -13.47 -0.14 10.71
C ARG A 35 -12.78 0.14 9.39
N LEU A 36 -12.16 1.30 9.24
CA LEU A 36 -11.45 1.69 8.04
C LEU A 36 -9.95 1.55 8.24
N TYR A 37 -9.32 0.80 7.36
CA TYR A 37 -7.87 0.68 7.32
C TYR A 37 -7.34 1.60 6.23
N ALA A 38 -6.62 2.64 6.63
CA ALA A 38 -6.00 3.59 5.71
C ALA A 38 -4.51 3.65 6.03
N ASN A 39 -3.69 3.23 5.09
CA ASN A 39 -2.25 3.16 5.24
C ASN A 39 -1.56 3.89 4.10
N VAL A 40 -0.35 4.40 4.38
CA VAL A 40 0.59 4.80 3.34
C VAL A 40 1.71 3.78 3.34
N ASP A 41 1.93 3.13 2.21
CA ASP A 41 2.98 2.14 2.04
C ASP A 41 4.11 2.74 1.23
N ILE A 42 5.34 2.57 1.71
CA ILE A 42 6.55 3.07 1.04
C ILE A 42 7.34 1.86 0.58
N VAL A 43 7.49 1.74 -0.75
CA VAL A 43 8.20 0.61 -1.37
C VAL A 43 9.51 1.14 -1.96
N PRO A 44 10.66 0.80 -1.37
CA PRO A 44 11.95 1.22 -1.92
C PRO A 44 12.24 0.54 -3.26
N PRO A 45 13.15 1.11 -4.07
CA PRO A 45 13.53 0.49 -5.34
C PRO A 45 13.95 -0.98 -5.17
N GLY A 46 13.45 -1.83 -6.04
CA GLY A 46 13.74 -3.26 -6.02
C GLY A 46 12.90 -4.09 -5.07
N ALA A 47 12.00 -3.47 -4.29
CA ALA A 47 11.17 -4.18 -3.33
C ALA A 47 9.74 -4.36 -3.86
N TYR A 48 9.01 -5.26 -3.21
CA TYR A 48 7.58 -5.51 -3.44
C TYR A 48 6.77 -4.94 -2.28
N SER A 49 5.56 -4.47 -2.56
CA SER A 49 4.66 -3.95 -1.51
C SER A 49 4.19 -5.05 -0.58
N THR A 50 3.97 -6.25 -1.12
CA THR A 50 3.55 -7.39 -0.34
C THR A 50 3.80 -8.64 -1.17
N ARG A 51 3.50 -9.82 -0.61
CA ARG A 51 3.43 -11.05 -1.38
C ARG A 51 2.26 -10.94 -2.36
N PHE A 52 2.42 -11.56 -3.53
CA PHE A 52 1.33 -11.69 -4.47
C PHE A 52 0.21 -12.50 -3.80
N HIS A 53 -0.90 -11.85 -3.48
CA HIS A 53 -1.93 -12.42 -2.63
C HIS A 53 -3.33 -11.93 -3.00
N ASN A 54 -4.32 -12.58 -2.42
CA ASN A 54 -5.72 -12.28 -2.63
C ASN A 54 -6.44 -12.21 -1.27
N HIS A 55 -7.17 -11.11 -1.04
CA HIS A 55 -8.06 -10.94 0.12
C HIS A 55 -9.51 -11.06 -0.34
N SER A 56 -10.13 -12.21 -0.10
CA SER A 56 -11.47 -12.48 -0.61
C SER A 56 -12.58 -11.71 0.09
N GLN A 57 -12.34 -11.18 1.29
CA GLN A 57 -13.36 -10.55 2.13
C GLN A 57 -13.17 -9.06 2.35
N GLN A 58 -12.12 -8.48 1.81
CA GLN A 58 -11.78 -7.07 2.00
C GLN A 58 -11.78 -6.33 0.67
N GLU A 59 -12.47 -5.19 0.63
CA GLU A 59 -12.33 -4.27 -0.47
C GLU A 59 -11.12 -3.39 -0.21
N GLU A 60 -10.30 -3.19 -1.23
CA GLU A 60 -9.10 -2.37 -1.14
C GLU A 60 -9.05 -1.33 -2.25
N PHE A 61 -8.47 -0.18 -1.95
CA PHE A 61 -8.24 0.89 -2.92
C PHE A 61 -6.81 1.39 -2.76
N PHE A 62 -6.10 1.51 -3.88
CA PHE A 62 -4.72 1.96 -3.92
C PHE A 62 -4.59 3.18 -4.80
N TYR A 63 -3.82 4.16 -4.36
CA TYR A 63 -3.51 5.36 -5.11
C TYR A 63 -2.01 5.61 -5.03
N VAL A 64 -1.35 5.82 -6.19
CA VAL A 64 0.09 6.07 -6.24
C VAL A 64 0.35 7.55 -5.99
N LEU A 65 0.98 7.85 -4.86
CA LEU A 65 1.28 9.22 -4.44
C LEU A 65 2.60 9.74 -5.01
N SER A 66 3.57 8.86 -5.25
CA SER A 66 4.89 9.23 -5.75
C SER A 66 5.56 8.06 -6.44
N GLY A 67 6.57 8.35 -7.26
CA GLY A 67 7.36 7.33 -7.91
C GLY A 67 6.67 6.66 -9.08
N GLU A 68 7.27 5.57 -9.53
CA GLU A 68 6.73 4.72 -10.57
C GLU A 68 7.13 3.27 -10.30
N GLY A 69 6.38 2.33 -10.83
CA GLY A 69 6.66 0.93 -10.62
C GLY A 69 5.80 0.04 -11.49
N THR A 70 5.62 -1.19 -11.06
CA THR A 70 4.87 -2.21 -11.79
C THR A 70 3.84 -2.84 -10.87
N LEU A 71 2.59 -2.88 -11.30
CA LEU A 71 1.52 -3.60 -10.63
C LEU A 71 1.41 -4.99 -11.25
N ARG A 72 1.55 -6.03 -10.43
CA ARG A 72 1.35 -7.41 -10.85
C ARG A 72 -0.05 -7.87 -10.47
N LEU A 73 -0.77 -8.40 -11.44
CA LEU A 73 -2.11 -8.96 -11.29
C LEU A 73 -2.12 -10.41 -11.73
N ASN A 74 -3.25 -11.10 -11.56
CA ASN A 74 -3.41 -12.50 -11.96
C ASN A 74 -3.11 -12.72 -13.45
N ASP A 75 -3.46 -11.75 -14.28
CA ASP A 75 -3.42 -11.86 -15.74
C ASP A 75 -2.30 -11.05 -16.39
N GLY A 76 -1.37 -10.53 -15.61
CA GLY A 76 -0.22 -9.82 -16.17
C GLY A 76 0.27 -8.67 -15.32
N GLU A 77 1.05 -7.81 -15.95
CA GLU A 77 1.70 -6.68 -15.30
C GLU A 77 1.33 -5.38 -15.99
N ILE A 78 1.17 -4.32 -15.21
CA ILE A 78 0.81 -2.99 -15.70
C ILE A 78 1.79 -1.99 -15.08
N PRO A 79 2.42 -1.11 -15.89
CA PRO A 79 3.22 -0.03 -15.33
C PRO A 79 2.32 0.98 -14.62
N VAL A 80 2.77 1.49 -13.48
CA VAL A 80 2.05 2.50 -12.70
C VAL A 80 2.95 3.67 -12.37
N LYS A 81 2.34 4.84 -12.22
CA LYS A 81 3.01 6.09 -11.87
C LYS A 81 2.09 6.95 -11.02
N VAL A 82 2.60 8.09 -10.58
CA VAL A 82 1.83 9.08 -9.80
C VAL A 82 0.47 9.33 -10.44
N GLY A 83 -0.58 9.25 -9.63
CA GLY A 83 -1.96 9.47 -10.06
C GLY A 83 -2.71 8.21 -10.48
N ASP A 84 -2.01 7.09 -10.68
CA ASP A 84 -2.67 5.84 -11.01
C ASP A 84 -3.33 5.23 -9.77
N PHE A 85 -4.42 4.51 -9.99
CA PHE A 85 -5.14 3.89 -8.89
C PHE A 85 -5.68 2.52 -9.28
N LEU A 86 -5.92 1.70 -8.27
CA LEU A 86 -6.49 0.37 -8.40
C LEU A 86 -7.58 0.18 -7.35
N ALA A 87 -8.75 -0.25 -7.77
CA ALA A 87 -9.79 -0.74 -6.87
C ALA A 87 -9.81 -2.26 -6.90
N LYS A 88 -9.94 -2.85 -5.74
CA LYS A 88 -9.96 -4.32 -5.58
C LYS A 88 -11.20 -4.70 -4.77
N PRO A 89 -12.34 -4.93 -5.44
CA PRO A 89 -13.56 -5.32 -4.74
C PRO A 89 -13.41 -6.63 -4.01
N ALA A 90 -14.12 -6.77 -2.90
CA ALA A 90 -14.12 -8.00 -2.12
C ALA A 90 -14.73 -9.16 -2.92
N GLY A 91 -14.19 -10.36 -2.70
CA GLY A 91 -14.77 -11.59 -3.25
C GLY A 91 -14.48 -11.87 -4.72
N GLU A 92 -13.70 -11.04 -5.40
CA GLU A 92 -13.42 -11.23 -6.83
C GLU A 92 -12.16 -12.04 -7.13
N GLY A 93 -11.45 -12.48 -6.10
CA GLY A 93 -10.27 -13.33 -6.27
C GLY A 93 -9.09 -12.64 -6.96
N ILE A 94 -9.00 -11.31 -6.91
CA ILE A 94 -7.93 -10.56 -7.55
C ILE A 94 -6.71 -10.55 -6.66
N ALA A 95 -5.66 -11.25 -7.07
CA ALA A 95 -4.35 -11.16 -6.42
C ALA A 95 -3.55 -9.99 -6.99
N HIS A 96 -2.74 -9.34 -6.14
CA HIS A 96 -1.94 -8.21 -6.56
C HIS A 96 -0.67 -8.07 -5.74
N THR A 97 0.33 -7.40 -6.33
CA THR A 97 1.44 -6.80 -5.60
C THR A 97 2.03 -5.68 -6.45
N PHE A 98 2.57 -4.66 -5.79
CA PHE A 98 3.31 -3.60 -6.46
C PHE A 98 4.80 -3.89 -6.35
N TYR A 99 5.52 -3.77 -7.45
CA TYR A 99 6.97 -3.87 -7.49
C TYR A 99 7.54 -2.51 -7.86
N ASN A 100 8.50 -2.03 -7.07
CA ASN A 100 9.18 -0.78 -7.40
C ASN A 100 10.30 -1.07 -8.40
N SER A 101 9.99 -0.92 -9.68
CA SER A 101 10.94 -1.05 -10.78
C SER A 101 11.64 0.26 -11.13
N GLY A 102 11.34 1.33 -10.39
CA GLY A 102 11.92 2.66 -10.59
C GLY A 102 13.15 2.88 -9.72
N THR A 103 13.56 4.15 -9.62
CA THR A 103 14.76 4.56 -8.89
C THR A 103 14.44 5.37 -7.62
N GLU A 104 13.16 5.75 -7.45
CA GLU A 104 12.68 6.51 -6.30
C GLU A 104 11.68 5.66 -5.51
N PRO A 105 11.40 6.00 -4.25
CA PRO A 105 10.36 5.30 -3.47
C PRO A 105 8.99 5.38 -4.15
N LEU A 106 8.28 4.26 -4.07
CA LEU A 106 6.94 4.12 -4.64
C LEU A 106 5.91 4.15 -3.51
#